data_70281b77105cb922160b3dd43b38fa03
#
_entry.id   70281b77105cb922160b3dd43b38fa03
#
_cell.length_a   1.000
_cell.length_b   1.000
_cell.length_c   1.000
_cell.angle_alpha   90.00
_cell.angle_beta   90.00
_cell.angle_gamma   90.00
#
_symmetry.space_group_name_H-M   'P 1'
#
loop_
_entity.id
_entity.type
_entity.pdbx_description
1 polymer ?
#
loop_
_entity_poly.entity_id
_entity_poly.type
_entity_poly.pdbx_seq_one_letter_code
_entity_poly.pdbx_strand_id
1 'polypeptide(L)'
;MISAAWPFDPKRSPIYYGWIIWLFSTIGFLVSIPGQTMGMAVFTDPFIDAFGLTRTQLATAYLFGTIGSSFFLTSAGRWFDRLGGRTMITLSSFFLGLMVLYISYIDVFSRTLGNSIYITFLLMLLGFFGVRFWGQGVLTSCCRNVLLLWFVERRGLVSGIRGVVVSFG
;
A
#
# COMPACT_ATOMS: atom_id res chain seq x y z
N MET A 1 -20.83 14.19 -3.18
CA MET A 1 -19.46 14.66 -3.56
C MET A 1 -19.00 15.61 -2.47
N ILE A 2 -17.92 15.28 -1.75
CA ILE A 2 -17.30 16.18 -0.78
C ILE A 2 -16.63 17.31 -1.57
N SER A 3 -16.91 18.57 -1.24
CA SER A 3 -16.36 19.70 -1.98
C SER A 3 -14.82 19.69 -1.93
N ALA A 4 -14.17 20.11 -3.01
CA ALA A 4 -12.69 20.16 -3.10
C ALA A 4 -12.07 21.08 -2.03
N ALA A 5 -12.86 21.94 -1.41
CA ALA A 5 -12.47 22.89 -0.37
C ALA A 5 -12.61 22.35 1.07
N TRP A 6 -13.16 21.15 1.28
CA TRP A 6 -13.31 20.59 2.63
C TRP A 6 -12.13 19.67 2.95
N PRO A 7 -11.52 19.70 4.15
CA PRO A 7 -11.74 20.61 5.29
C PRO A 7 -10.96 21.94 5.22
N PHE A 8 -10.06 22.13 4.26
CA PHE A 8 -9.24 23.34 4.11
C PHE A 8 -9.38 23.91 2.71
N ASP A 9 -9.68 25.20 2.62
CA ASP A 9 -9.71 25.93 1.36
C ASP A 9 -8.27 26.18 0.86
N PRO A 10 -7.86 25.65 -0.30
CA PRO A 10 -6.52 25.82 -0.84
C PRO A 10 -6.13 27.29 -1.05
N LYS A 11 -7.12 28.20 -1.23
CA LYS A 11 -6.90 29.64 -1.46
C LYS A 11 -6.50 30.42 -0.19
N ARG A 12 -6.73 29.86 0.99
CA ARG A 12 -6.39 30.47 2.28
C ARG A 12 -5.05 30.02 2.85
N SER A 13 -4.34 29.12 2.18
CA SER A 13 -3.04 28.65 2.65
C SER A 13 -1.96 29.71 2.38
N PRO A 14 -1.16 30.11 3.39
CA PRO A 14 -0.03 31.03 3.22
C PRO A 14 1.13 30.41 2.42
N ILE A 15 1.13 29.09 2.26
CA ILE A 15 2.13 28.31 1.51
C ILE A 15 1.42 27.67 0.32
N TYR A 16 2.12 27.52 -0.81
CA TYR A 16 1.60 26.77 -1.95
C TYR A 16 1.11 25.39 -1.51
N TYR A 17 -0.19 25.16 -1.60
CA TYR A 17 -0.85 23.97 -1.10
C TYR A 17 -0.28 22.65 -1.68
N GLY A 18 0.36 22.72 -2.84
CA GLY A 18 1.07 21.61 -3.45
C GLY A 18 2.16 20.99 -2.55
N TRP A 19 2.85 21.79 -1.71
CA TRP A 19 3.85 21.27 -0.78
C TRP A 19 3.24 20.46 0.36
N ILE A 20 2.07 20.84 0.80
CA ILE A 20 1.30 20.06 1.80
C ILE A 20 0.91 18.72 1.20
N ILE A 21 0.43 18.73 -0.04
CA ILE A 21 0.12 17.48 -0.78
C ILE A 21 1.36 16.63 -1.00
N TRP A 22 2.50 17.26 -1.33
CA TRP A 22 3.77 16.55 -1.47
C TRP A 22 4.15 15.83 -0.17
N LEU A 23 4.06 16.51 0.97
CA LEU A 23 4.38 15.94 2.28
C LEU A 23 3.48 14.73 2.59
N PHE A 24 2.15 14.90 2.49
CA PHE A 24 1.21 13.81 2.76
C PHE A 24 1.33 12.65 1.77
N SER A 25 1.59 12.94 0.49
CA SER A 25 1.83 11.90 -0.51
C SER A 25 3.14 11.12 -0.23
N THR A 26 4.16 11.79 0.29
CA THR A 26 5.42 11.15 0.67
C THR A 26 5.23 10.28 1.91
N ILE A 27 4.52 10.78 2.94
CA ILE A 27 4.15 9.99 4.12
C ILE A 27 3.31 8.77 3.72
N GLY A 28 2.30 8.95 2.87
CA GLY A 28 1.48 7.86 2.37
C GLY A 28 2.30 6.79 1.62
N PHE A 29 3.33 7.21 0.88
CA PHE A 29 4.25 6.28 0.25
C PHE A 29 5.09 5.51 1.27
N LEU A 30 5.62 6.17 2.30
CA LEU A 30 6.36 5.51 3.38
C LEU A 30 5.47 4.51 4.14
N VAL A 31 4.24 4.89 4.45
CA VAL A 31 3.25 3.99 5.08
C VAL A 31 2.92 2.79 4.19
N SER A 32 3.12 2.87 2.87
CA SER A 32 2.91 1.75 1.95
C SER A 32 4.03 0.70 1.94
N ILE A 33 5.15 0.93 2.64
CA ILE A 33 6.33 0.04 2.69
C ILE A 33 5.96 -1.42 3.01
N PRO A 34 5.06 -1.75 3.96
CA PRO A 34 4.66 -3.12 4.20
C PRO A 34 4.10 -3.84 2.96
N GLY A 35 3.50 -3.09 2.02
CA GLY A 35 3.03 -3.62 0.74
C GLY A 35 4.09 -3.73 -0.35
N GLN A 36 5.28 -3.17 -0.14
CA GLN A 36 6.35 -3.15 -1.11
C GLN A 36 7.28 -4.36 -0.96
N THR A 37 8.00 -4.69 -2.04
CA THR A 37 8.93 -5.84 -2.04
C THR A 37 10.02 -5.70 -0.99
N MET A 38 10.53 -4.49 -0.76
CA MET A 38 11.56 -4.23 0.25
C MET A 38 11.05 -4.50 1.68
N GLY A 39 9.84 -4.03 2.01
CA GLY A 39 9.23 -4.31 3.31
C GLY A 39 9.03 -5.81 3.55
N MET A 40 8.52 -6.53 2.53
CA MET A 40 8.31 -7.97 2.63
C MET A 40 9.61 -8.78 2.73
N ALA A 41 10.71 -8.31 2.11
CA ALA A 41 12.00 -9.00 2.17
C ALA A 41 12.53 -9.12 3.60
N VAL A 42 12.36 -8.09 4.42
CA VAL A 42 12.79 -8.07 5.82
C VAL A 42 12.05 -9.10 6.67
N PHE A 43 10.79 -9.38 6.36
CA PHE A 43 9.96 -10.32 7.11
C PHE A 43 10.02 -11.76 6.59
N THR A 44 10.79 -12.04 5.53
CA THR A 44 10.85 -13.38 4.91
C THR A 44 11.29 -14.45 5.89
N ASP A 45 12.42 -14.26 6.58
CA ASP A 45 12.95 -15.25 7.52
C ASP A 45 12.07 -15.36 8.78
N PRO A 46 11.62 -14.26 9.44
CA PRO A 46 10.62 -14.35 10.50
C PRO A 46 9.33 -15.09 10.13
N PHE A 47 8.83 -14.95 8.91
CA PHE A 47 7.65 -15.69 8.47
C PHE A 47 7.91 -17.20 8.28
N ILE A 48 9.08 -17.55 7.76
CA ILE A 48 9.50 -18.96 7.63
C ILE A 48 9.54 -19.61 9.01
N ASP A 49 10.17 -18.96 9.98
CA ASP A 49 10.33 -19.48 11.34
C ASP A 49 8.98 -19.55 12.08
N ALA A 50 8.13 -18.54 11.94
CA ALA A 50 6.84 -18.47 12.64
C ALA A 50 5.80 -19.46 12.09
N PHE A 51 5.77 -19.67 10.77
CA PHE A 51 4.72 -20.45 10.11
C PHE A 51 5.15 -21.84 9.65
N GLY A 52 6.43 -22.19 9.80
CA GLY A 52 6.97 -23.49 9.36
C GLY A 52 6.89 -23.70 7.85
N LEU A 53 6.77 -22.62 7.06
CA LEU A 53 6.76 -22.66 5.61
C LEU A 53 8.18 -22.75 5.07
N THR A 54 8.35 -23.46 3.95
CA THR A 54 9.61 -23.38 3.22
C THR A 54 9.74 -22.05 2.49
N ARG A 55 10.98 -21.60 2.23
CA ARG A 55 11.25 -20.39 1.45
C ARG A 55 10.54 -20.39 0.08
N THR A 56 10.49 -21.55 -0.56
CA THR A 56 9.79 -21.73 -1.85
C THR A 56 8.30 -21.55 -1.73
N GLN A 57 7.67 -22.11 -0.69
CA GLN A 57 6.23 -21.94 -0.44
C GLN A 57 5.87 -20.48 -0.17
N LEU A 58 6.66 -19.79 0.67
CA LEU A 58 6.44 -18.36 0.96
C LEU A 58 6.60 -17.52 -0.30
N ALA A 59 7.66 -17.75 -1.10
CA ALA A 59 7.88 -17.05 -2.37
C ALA A 59 6.76 -17.34 -3.38
N THR A 60 6.23 -18.54 -3.42
CA THR A 60 5.11 -18.91 -4.30
C THR A 60 3.82 -18.23 -3.87
N ALA A 61 3.53 -18.17 -2.56
CA ALA A 61 2.39 -17.43 -2.04
C ALA A 61 2.48 -15.94 -2.37
N TYR A 62 3.67 -15.35 -2.22
CA TYR A 62 3.93 -13.95 -2.59
C TYR A 62 3.77 -13.70 -4.10
N LEU A 63 4.27 -14.61 -4.95
CA LEU A 63 4.13 -14.54 -6.40
C LEU A 63 2.66 -14.52 -6.82
N PHE A 64 1.88 -15.50 -6.38
CA PHE A 64 0.45 -15.58 -6.71
C PHE A 64 -0.36 -14.43 -6.12
N GLY A 65 -0.04 -13.99 -4.90
CA GLY A 65 -0.63 -12.77 -4.31
C GLY A 65 -0.36 -11.53 -5.15
N THR A 66 0.86 -11.39 -5.67
CA THR A 66 1.26 -10.29 -6.55
C THR A 66 0.54 -10.33 -7.90
N ILE A 67 0.53 -11.50 -8.56
CA ILE A 67 -0.17 -11.69 -9.84
C ILE A 67 -1.66 -11.40 -9.66
N GLY A 68 -2.30 -11.98 -8.63
CA GLY A 68 -3.70 -11.75 -8.33
C GLY A 68 -4.02 -10.26 -8.13
N SER A 69 -3.20 -9.54 -7.35
CA SER A 69 -3.39 -8.11 -7.10
C SER A 69 -3.31 -7.26 -8.38
N SER A 70 -2.49 -7.67 -9.35
CA SER A 70 -2.30 -6.94 -10.61
C SER A 70 -3.57 -6.88 -11.46
N PHE A 71 -4.37 -7.94 -11.47
CA PHE A 71 -5.63 -7.97 -12.21
C PHE A 71 -6.65 -6.93 -11.70
N PHE A 72 -6.66 -6.66 -10.40
CA PHE A 72 -7.58 -5.71 -9.79
C PHE A 72 -7.09 -4.26 -9.84
N LEU A 73 -5.83 -4.03 -10.18
CA LEU A 73 -5.24 -2.69 -10.19
C LEU A 73 -5.90 -1.75 -11.21
N THR A 74 -6.31 -2.28 -12.36
CA THR A 74 -7.04 -1.50 -13.38
C THR A 74 -8.39 -1.01 -12.84
N SER A 75 -9.07 -1.81 -12.04
CA SER A 75 -10.32 -1.40 -11.37
C SER A 75 -10.08 -0.33 -10.31
N ALA A 76 -8.96 -0.41 -9.59
CA ALA A 76 -8.57 0.59 -8.62
C ALA A 76 -8.32 1.97 -9.26
N GLY A 77 -7.77 2.03 -10.49
CA GLY A 77 -7.66 3.26 -11.27
C GLY A 77 -9.03 3.92 -11.51
N ARG A 78 -10.01 3.13 -11.94
CA ARG A 78 -11.39 3.61 -12.14
C ARG A 78 -12.04 4.09 -10.83
N TRP A 79 -11.73 3.46 -9.71
CA TRP A 79 -12.20 3.92 -8.39
C TRP A 79 -11.54 5.24 -8.00
N PHE A 80 -10.25 5.41 -8.29
CA PHE A 80 -9.55 6.68 -8.08
C PHE A 80 -10.20 7.83 -8.83
N ASP A 81 -10.57 7.63 -10.10
CA ASP A 81 -11.22 8.64 -10.94
C ASP A 81 -12.62 9.01 -10.42
N ARG A 82 -13.34 8.06 -9.83
CA ARG A 82 -14.71 8.27 -9.31
C ARG A 82 -14.75 8.83 -7.90
N LEU A 83 -13.91 8.33 -7.00
CA LEU A 83 -13.92 8.64 -5.57
C LEU A 83 -12.99 9.80 -5.22
N GLY A 84 -12.03 10.10 -6.10
CA GLY A 84 -11.01 11.12 -5.88
C GLY A 84 -9.86 10.66 -4.99
N GLY A 85 -8.71 11.35 -5.12
CA GLY A 85 -7.46 10.94 -4.48
C GLY A 85 -7.52 10.89 -2.95
N ARG A 86 -8.21 11.84 -2.31
CA ARG A 86 -8.31 11.89 -0.83
C ARG A 86 -8.99 10.64 -0.28
N THR A 87 -10.17 10.33 -0.80
CA THR A 87 -10.96 9.17 -0.35
C THR A 87 -10.19 7.87 -0.60
N MET A 88 -9.55 7.75 -1.77
CA MET A 88 -8.80 6.56 -2.11
C MET A 88 -7.55 6.36 -1.25
N ILE A 89 -6.82 7.43 -0.92
CA ILE A 89 -5.66 7.35 -0.02
C ILE A 89 -6.10 6.92 1.39
N THR A 90 -7.16 7.52 1.93
CA THR A 90 -7.68 7.15 3.25
C THR A 90 -8.16 5.70 3.29
N LEU A 91 -8.94 5.30 2.28
CA LEU A 91 -9.48 3.94 2.18
C LEU A 91 -8.36 2.89 2.03
N SER A 92 -7.39 3.16 1.15
CA SER A 92 -6.27 2.24 0.94
C SER A 92 -5.35 2.14 2.16
N SER A 93 -5.11 3.23 2.88
CA SER A 93 -4.35 3.20 4.13
C SER A 93 -5.06 2.38 5.22
N PHE A 94 -6.37 2.55 5.34
CA PHE A 94 -7.19 1.79 6.29
C PHE A 94 -7.16 0.28 5.98
N PHE A 95 -7.42 -0.11 4.72
CA PHE A 95 -7.39 -1.51 4.33
C PHE A 95 -5.99 -2.11 4.38
N LEU A 96 -4.94 -1.34 4.08
CA LEU A 96 -3.56 -1.78 4.27
C LEU A 96 -3.29 -2.10 5.74
N GLY A 97 -3.67 -1.22 6.65
CA GLY A 97 -3.54 -1.47 8.09
C GLY A 97 -4.28 -2.73 8.53
N LEU A 98 -5.50 -2.95 8.01
CA LEU A 98 -6.28 -4.15 8.26
C LEU A 98 -5.59 -5.43 7.75
N MET A 99 -4.96 -5.37 6.57
CA MET A 99 -4.22 -6.50 6.01
C MET A 99 -2.93 -6.79 6.78
N VAL A 100 -2.24 -5.78 7.28
CA VAL A 100 -1.07 -5.96 8.16
C VAL A 100 -1.49 -6.61 9.48
N LEU A 101 -2.57 -6.17 10.09
CA LEU A 101 -3.15 -6.82 11.26
C LEU A 101 -3.56 -8.27 10.96
N TYR A 102 -4.20 -8.51 9.83
CA TYR A 102 -4.57 -9.86 9.39
C TYR A 102 -3.33 -10.78 9.33
N ILE A 103 -2.22 -10.34 8.72
CA ILE A 103 -0.98 -11.11 8.65
C ILE A 103 -0.43 -11.38 10.06
N SER A 104 -0.50 -10.41 10.97
CA SER A 104 -0.06 -10.57 12.35
C SER A 104 -0.83 -11.65 13.12
N TYR A 105 -2.09 -11.89 12.76
CA TYR A 105 -2.95 -12.90 13.40
C TYR A 105 -3.05 -14.23 12.65
N ILE A 106 -2.29 -14.43 11.57
CA ILE A 106 -2.34 -15.69 10.77
C ILE A 106 -2.01 -16.90 11.63
N ASP A 107 -1.06 -16.80 12.57
CA ASP A 107 -0.72 -17.91 13.47
C ASP A 107 -1.94 -18.37 14.27
N VAL A 108 -2.69 -17.44 14.82
CA VAL A 108 -3.92 -17.73 15.58
C VAL A 108 -4.98 -18.37 14.67
N PHE A 109 -5.18 -17.83 13.47
CA PHE A 109 -6.13 -18.38 12.51
C PHE A 109 -5.74 -19.78 12.02
N SER A 110 -4.45 -20.00 11.76
CA SER A 110 -3.94 -21.31 11.34
C SER A 110 -4.17 -22.36 12.42
N ARG A 111 -3.90 -22.04 13.68
CA ARG A 111 -4.13 -22.95 14.81
C ARG A 111 -5.60 -23.28 15.01
N THR A 112 -6.49 -22.32 14.89
CA THR A 112 -7.95 -22.54 15.03
C THR A 112 -8.54 -23.35 13.89
N LEU A 113 -7.97 -23.25 12.69
CA LEU A 113 -8.44 -23.95 11.48
C LEU A 113 -7.81 -25.34 11.26
N GLY A 114 -7.06 -25.87 12.24
CA GLY A 114 -6.54 -27.23 12.18
C GLY A 114 -5.04 -27.34 11.91
N ASN A 115 -4.28 -26.25 11.99
CA ASN A 115 -2.81 -26.21 11.92
C ASN A 115 -2.21 -26.93 10.70
N SER A 116 -2.91 -26.89 9.56
CA SER A 116 -2.45 -27.51 8.31
C SER A 116 -1.56 -26.52 7.54
N ILE A 117 -0.45 -27.01 7.00
CA ILE A 117 0.47 -26.21 6.17
C ILE A 117 -0.23 -25.61 4.94
N TYR A 118 -1.22 -26.30 4.38
CA TYR A 118 -2.01 -25.81 3.24
C TYR A 118 -2.91 -24.62 3.64
N ILE A 119 -3.50 -24.66 4.84
CA ILE A 119 -4.31 -23.57 5.36
C ILE A 119 -3.43 -22.37 5.61
N THR A 120 -2.28 -22.55 6.24
CA THR A 120 -1.30 -21.46 6.48
C THR A 120 -0.83 -20.83 5.17
N PHE A 121 -0.53 -21.66 4.16
CA PHE A 121 -0.17 -21.18 2.82
C PHE A 121 -1.28 -20.34 2.18
N LEU A 122 -2.53 -20.78 2.25
CA LEU A 122 -3.67 -20.04 1.69
C LEU A 122 -3.91 -18.72 2.43
N LEU A 123 -3.81 -18.72 3.75
CA LEU A 123 -3.93 -17.50 4.56
C LEU A 123 -2.82 -16.50 4.22
N MET A 124 -1.57 -16.96 4.07
CA MET A 124 -0.44 -16.11 3.65
C MET A 124 -0.63 -15.56 2.24
N LEU A 125 -1.13 -16.37 1.31
CA LEU A 125 -1.43 -15.93 -0.05
C LEU A 125 -2.47 -14.79 -0.06
N LEU A 126 -3.55 -14.92 0.72
CA LEU A 126 -4.56 -13.87 0.88
C LEU A 126 -3.98 -12.60 1.55
N GLY A 127 -3.14 -12.77 2.56
CA GLY A 127 -2.43 -11.66 3.21
C GLY A 127 -1.54 -10.91 2.23
N PHE A 128 -0.71 -11.62 1.47
CA PHE A 128 0.16 -11.02 0.46
C PHE A 128 -0.63 -10.35 -0.66
N PHE A 129 -1.71 -10.97 -1.12
CA PHE A 129 -2.62 -10.35 -2.09
C PHE A 129 -3.14 -9.01 -1.56
N GLY A 130 -3.66 -8.97 -0.33
CA GLY A 130 -4.24 -7.76 0.25
C GLY A 130 -3.21 -6.66 0.46
N VAL A 131 -2.05 -6.98 1.04
CA VAL A 131 -0.98 -5.99 1.30
C VAL A 131 -0.40 -5.46 0.00
N ARG A 132 -0.21 -6.32 -1.01
CA ARG A 132 0.26 -5.90 -2.35
C ARG A 132 -0.76 -5.03 -3.06
N PHE A 133 -2.02 -5.39 -3.02
CA PHE A 133 -3.08 -4.63 -3.66
C PHE A 133 -3.26 -3.25 -3.03
N TRP A 134 -3.49 -3.19 -1.72
CA TRP A 134 -3.77 -1.94 -1.03
C TRP A 134 -2.52 -1.07 -0.84
N GLY A 135 -1.37 -1.65 -0.51
CA GLY A 135 -0.12 -0.94 -0.27
C GLY A 135 0.56 -0.51 -1.57
N GLN A 136 1.17 -1.45 -2.28
CA GLN A 136 1.93 -1.12 -3.48
C GLN A 136 1.03 -0.76 -4.67
N GLY A 137 -0.11 -1.42 -4.82
CA GLY A 137 -1.03 -1.16 -5.92
C GLY A 137 -1.75 0.17 -5.77
N VAL A 138 -2.68 0.25 -4.83
CA VAL A 138 -3.61 1.37 -4.72
C VAL A 138 -2.97 2.58 -4.05
N LEU A 139 -2.42 2.44 -2.83
CA LEU A 139 -1.92 3.57 -2.05
C LEU A 139 -0.75 4.27 -2.75
N THR A 140 0.23 3.51 -3.22
CA THR A 140 1.39 4.05 -3.94
C THR A 140 0.98 4.78 -5.22
N SER A 141 0.06 4.20 -6.01
CA SER A 141 -0.44 4.80 -7.24
C SER A 141 -1.24 6.07 -6.97
N CYS A 142 -2.11 6.06 -5.96
CA CYS A 142 -2.89 7.23 -5.57
C CYS A 142 -1.99 8.39 -5.09
N CYS A 143 -1.01 8.12 -4.24
CA CYS A 143 -0.06 9.12 -3.77
C CYS A 143 0.75 9.72 -4.93
N ARG A 144 1.16 8.88 -5.89
CA ARG A 144 1.87 9.34 -7.08
C ARG A 144 0.96 10.20 -7.98
N ASN A 145 -0.25 9.76 -8.26
CA ASN A 145 -1.17 10.46 -9.16
C ASN A 145 -1.57 11.82 -8.57
N VAL A 146 -1.92 11.89 -7.29
CA VAL A 146 -2.28 13.16 -6.62
C VAL A 146 -1.11 14.14 -6.69
N LEU A 147 0.12 13.69 -6.45
CA LEU A 147 1.32 14.52 -6.57
C LEU A 147 1.48 15.10 -8.00
N LEU A 148 1.34 14.26 -9.02
CA LEU A 148 1.53 14.65 -10.42
C LEU A 148 0.42 15.58 -10.93
N LEU A 149 -0.77 15.55 -10.34
CA LEU A 149 -1.86 16.47 -10.65
C LEU A 149 -1.59 17.91 -10.16
N TRP A 150 -0.88 18.05 -9.03
CA TRP A 150 -0.58 19.37 -8.45
C TRP A 150 0.69 20.01 -9.00
N PHE A 151 1.67 19.21 -9.45
CA PHE A 151 2.94 19.71 -9.98
C PHE A 151 3.08 19.43 -11.47
N VAL A 152 2.35 20.16 -12.30
CA VAL A 152 2.33 19.94 -13.76
C VAL A 152 3.67 20.30 -14.41
N GLU A 153 4.28 21.45 -14.04
CA GLU A 153 5.51 21.95 -14.66
C GLU A 153 6.79 21.36 -14.06
N ARG A 154 6.76 20.94 -12.80
CA ARG A 154 7.95 20.50 -12.04
C ARG A 154 7.87 19.04 -11.60
N ARG A 155 7.20 18.20 -12.38
CA ARG A 155 6.98 16.77 -12.05
C ARG A 155 8.27 16.01 -11.76
N GLY A 156 9.31 16.23 -12.58
CA GLY A 156 10.60 15.56 -12.42
C GLY A 156 11.32 15.93 -11.12
N LEU A 157 11.41 17.23 -10.82
CA LEU A 157 12.06 17.74 -9.62
C LEU A 157 11.35 17.23 -8.35
N VAL A 158 10.03 17.34 -8.30
CA VAL A 158 9.24 16.95 -7.12
C VAL A 158 9.27 15.44 -6.89
N SER A 159 9.26 14.65 -7.97
CA SER A 159 9.43 13.19 -7.90
C SER A 159 10.84 12.80 -7.49
N GLY A 160 11.86 13.54 -7.95
CA GLY A 160 13.25 13.32 -7.57
C GLY A 160 13.50 13.57 -6.08
N ILE A 161 13.05 14.72 -5.56
CA ILE A 161 13.14 15.05 -4.12
C ILE A 161 12.44 13.99 -3.28
N ARG A 162 11.23 13.55 -3.70
CA ARG A 162 10.51 12.47 -3.03
C ARG A 162 11.32 11.17 -3.04
N GLY A 163 11.95 10.83 -4.18
CA GLY A 163 12.79 9.63 -4.28
C GLY A 163 13.96 9.66 -3.29
N VAL A 164 14.62 10.81 -3.15
CA VAL A 164 15.68 10.99 -2.15
C VAL A 164 15.17 10.79 -0.73
N VAL A 165 14.05 11.43 -0.36
CA VAL A 165 13.46 11.30 0.99
C VAL A 165 13.08 9.84 1.29
N VAL A 166 12.51 9.14 0.33
CA VAL A 166 12.12 7.72 0.47
C VAL A 166 13.34 6.80 0.59
N SER A 167 14.47 7.17 0.01
CA SER A 167 15.71 6.36 0.11
C SER A 167 16.38 6.44 1.49
N PHE A 168 16.04 7.46 2.28
CA PHE A 168 16.56 7.64 3.65
C PHE A 168 15.59 7.19 4.76
N GLY A 169 14.37 6.81 4.43
CA GLY A 169 13.34 6.32 5.37
C GLY A 169 13.10 4.84 5.22
#